data_dc704e67dda58ddf6b4e909cabeba0af
#
_entry.id   dc704e67dda58ddf6b4e909cabeba0af
#
_cell.length_a   1.000
_cell.length_b   1.000
_cell.length_c   1.000
_cell.angle_alpha   90.00
_cell.angle_beta   90.00
_cell.angle_gamma   90.00
#
_symmetry.space_group_name_H-M   'P 1'
#
loop_
_entity.id
_entity.type
_entity.pdbx_description
1 polymer ?
#
loop_
_entity_poly.entity_id
_entity_poly.type
_entity_poly.pdbx_seq_one_letter_code
_entity_poly.pdbx_strand_id
1 'polypeptide(L)'
;LTSEDGDTGYFEILLTAQPNDDVTINLSSSNILEGKLIDNSVTFTPSNWSTPQIITVEGVDDSPPTSDGSIDFIIITGNVTSSDPNFDLLDGSSIPDASMTNQDNDAPGILVTILNNDFTTSESGDFVIVQFSLLSKPNGGADVTIPLSLSGPSGEMNLNETFITILNNNWDNPSANQITITGLDDLFVDGDKQVYLITGDPTSADAFHDGLDAESVANPLLTNEDDDIPAIIVSSPETVSENGTTSIINVRLGTNILSNVLIDISLSDITELGVNKTKLTFSSFNWNIDQQITITGQDDFILDGDISSIIYLNVDALNSDSSYQSIARVNVFVINLDNEEDSDNDLIEGDDDNCPNIFNTDQKDLDQDGICDL
;
A
#
# COMPACT_ATOMS: atom_id res chain seq x y z
N LEU A 1 -26.72 -39.10 14.22
CA LEU A 1 -25.88 -37.98 13.88
C LEU A 1 -25.01 -38.40 12.69
N THR A 2 -24.96 -37.55 11.66
CA THR A 2 -24.04 -37.61 10.51
C THR A 2 -23.27 -36.30 10.43
N SER A 3 -22.30 -36.19 9.56
CA SER A 3 -21.65 -34.93 9.25
C SER A 3 -21.40 -34.81 7.74
N GLU A 4 -21.22 -33.59 7.27
CA GLU A 4 -20.87 -33.28 5.88
C GLU A 4 -19.47 -33.78 5.49
N ASP A 5 -18.63 -34.17 6.45
CA ASP A 5 -17.40 -34.93 6.21
C ASP A 5 -17.64 -36.34 5.67
N GLY A 6 -18.92 -36.75 5.49
CA GLY A 6 -19.32 -38.09 5.01
C GLY A 6 -19.39 -39.13 6.13
N ASP A 7 -19.43 -38.71 7.37
CA ASP A 7 -19.61 -39.63 8.50
C ASP A 7 -20.98 -40.31 8.44
N THR A 8 -20.99 -41.54 8.88
CA THR A 8 -22.24 -42.35 8.86
C THR A 8 -22.87 -42.43 10.24
N GLY A 9 -24.18 -42.20 10.27
CA GLY A 9 -25.04 -42.52 11.41
C GLY A 9 -25.82 -43.79 11.17
N TYR A 10 -26.34 -44.38 12.22
CA TYR A 10 -27.17 -45.58 12.10
C TYR A 10 -28.32 -45.62 13.10
N PHE A 11 -29.35 -46.35 12.79
CA PHE A 11 -30.42 -46.74 13.67
C PHE A 11 -30.84 -48.21 13.41
N GLU A 12 -31.61 -48.77 14.29
CA GLU A 12 -32.00 -50.16 14.22
C GLU A 12 -33.52 -50.33 14.05
N ILE A 13 -33.90 -51.27 13.19
CA ILE A 13 -35.30 -51.69 13.04
C ILE A 13 -35.42 -53.15 13.49
N LEU A 14 -36.51 -53.47 14.19
CA LEU A 14 -36.81 -54.79 14.74
C LEU A 14 -38.29 -55.04 14.61
N LEU A 15 -38.71 -56.26 14.21
CA LEU A 15 -40.11 -56.63 14.28
C LEU A 15 -40.45 -57.11 15.70
N THR A 16 -41.69 -56.80 16.13
CA THR A 16 -42.20 -57.16 17.45
C THR A 16 -42.91 -58.52 17.48
N ALA A 17 -43.13 -59.15 16.31
CA ALA A 17 -43.74 -60.45 16.13
C ALA A 17 -43.13 -61.22 14.94
N GLN A 18 -43.13 -62.56 14.99
CA GLN A 18 -42.63 -63.39 13.94
C GLN A 18 -43.61 -63.38 12.74
N PRO A 19 -43.11 -63.00 11.54
CA PRO A 19 -43.92 -63.13 10.31
C PRO A 19 -43.94 -64.55 9.78
N ASN A 20 -44.96 -64.86 8.96
CA ASN A 20 -45.07 -66.16 8.23
C ASN A 20 -44.32 -66.09 6.88
N ASP A 21 -44.10 -64.90 6.34
CA ASP A 21 -43.41 -64.64 5.09
C ASP A 21 -42.49 -63.39 5.27
N ASP A 22 -41.67 -63.15 4.27
CA ASP A 22 -40.75 -61.98 4.31
C ASP A 22 -41.53 -60.69 4.39
N VAL A 23 -40.99 -59.76 5.23
CA VAL A 23 -41.49 -58.39 5.48
C VAL A 23 -40.47 -57.39 5.01
N THR A 24 -40.81 -56.62 3.98
CA THR A 24 -39.93 -55.54 3.47
C THR A 24 -40.52 -54.18 3.87
N ILE A 25 -39.68 -53.36 4.45
CA ILE A 25 -39.95 -51.94 4.80
C ILE A 25 -39.12 -51.09 3.87
N ASN A 26 -39.75 -50.21 3.09
CA ASN A 26 -39.07 -49.21 2.30
C ASN A 26 -38.70 -47.99 3.14
N LEU A 27 -37.54 -47.41 2.83
CA LEU A 27 -36.99 -46.25 3.56
C LEU A 27 -36.69 -45.13 2.59
N SER A 28 -36.87 -43.88 3.04
CA SER A 28 -36.50 -42.71 2.28
C SER A 28 -36.02 -41.57 3.20
N SER A 29 -35.10 -40.74 2.74
CA SER A 29 -34.73 -39.53 3.42
C SER A 29 -35.70 -38.38 3.09
N SER A 30 -36.09 -37.59 4.07
CA SER A 30 -36.88 -36.38 3.87
C SER A 30 -36.05 -35.28 3.21
N ASN A 31 -34.70 -35.32 3.36
CA ASN A 31 -33.75 -34.43 2.72
C ASN A 31 -32.52 -35.23 2.24
N ILE A 32 -32.47 -35.52 0.98
CA ILE A 32 -31.36 -36.28 0.36
C ILE A 32 -30.10 -35.44 0.19
N LEU A 33 -30.16 -34.12 0.40
CA LEU A 33 -29.03 -33.22 0.36
C LEU A 33 -28.27 -33.23 1.70
N GLU A 34 -28.92 -33.72 2.77
CA GLU A 34 -28.34 -33.82 4.10
C GLU A 34 -28.01 -35.24 4.51
N GLY A 35 -28.83 -36.17 4.12
CA GLY A 35 -28.62 -37.57 4.49
C GLY A 35 -29.09 -38.57 3.44
N LYS A 36 -28.19 -39.46 3.10
CA LYS A 36 -28.40 -40.51 2.08
C LYS A 36 -28.37 -41.88 2.71
N LEU A 37 -29.44 -42.64 2.46
CA LEU A 37 -29.49 -44.05 2.84
C LEU A 37 -28.50 -44.88 2.01
N ILE A 38 -27.76 -45.77 2.66
CA ILE A 38 -26.96 -46.81 1.97
C ILE A 38 -27.89 -47.85 1.36
N ASP A 39 -28.89 -48.29 2.10
CA ASP A 39 -29.94 -49.21 1.65
C ASP A 39 -31.31 -48.56 1.80
N ASN A 40 -32.11 -48.55 0.72
CA ASN A 40 -33.44 -47.93 0.67
C ASN A 40 -34.56 -48.85 1.18
N SER A 41 -34.24 -50.06 1.67
CA SER A 41 -35.19 -51.01 2.23
C SER A 41 -34.52 -51.98 3.16
N VAL A 42 -35.27 -52.54 4.08
CA VAL A 42 -34.85 -53.63 4.94
C VAL A 42 -35.86 -54.78 4.85
N THR A 43 -35.36 -56.01 4.81
CA THR A 43 -36.22 -57.23 4.73
C THR A 43 -35.96 -58.12 5.93
N PHE A 44 -37.05 -58.44 6.63
CA PHE A 44 -37.07 -59.42 7.69
C PHE A 44 -37.69 -60.73 7.17
N THR A 45 -37.07 -61.84 7.53
CA THR A 45 -37.55 -63.16 7.21
C THR A 45 -38.13 -63.82 8.48
N PRO A 46 -38.91 -64.94 8.34
CA PRO A 46 -39.35 -65.69 9.51
C PRO A 46 -38.24 -66.21 10.44
N SER A 47 -36.98 -66.23 9.93
CA SER A 47 -35.81 -66.69 10.70
C SER A 47 -34.98 -65.59 11.33
N ASN A 48 -35.02 -64.35 10.86
CA ASN A 48 -34.22 -63.25 11.35
C ASN A 48 -35.03 -62.10 11.98
N TRP A 49 -36.36 -62.20 12.06
CA TRP A 49 -37.27 -61.12 12.46
C TRP A 49 -36.98 -60.50 13.83
N SER A 50 -36.42 -61.28 14.77
CA SER A 50 -36.04 -60.82 16.12
C SER A 50 -34.63 -60.33 16.24
N THR A 51 -33.88 -60.26 15.11
CA THR A 51 -32.52 -59.70 15.06
C THR A 51 -32.62 -58.27 14.55
N PRO A 52 -32.17 -57.27 15.31
CA PRO A 52 -32.17 -55.90 14.83
C PRO A 52 -31.39 -55.76 13.52
N GLN A 53 -31.97 -55.07 12.55
CA GLN A 53 -31.34 -54.74 11.29
C GLN A 53 -30.83 -53.29 11.38
N ILE A 54 -29.57 -53.09 11.09
CA ILE A 54 -28.90 -51.79 11.12
C ILE A 54 -29.15 -51.07 9.82
N ILE A 55 -29.67 -49.87 9.88
CA ILE A 55 -29.84 -48.95 8.75
C ILE A 55 -28.76 -47.88 8.86
N THR A 56 -27.94 -47.78 7.81
CA THR A 56 -26.83 -46.82 7.75
C THR A 56 -27.23 -45.64 6.84
N VAL A 57 -26.96 -44.45 7.35
CA VAL A 57 -27.18 -43.18 6.65
C VAL A 57 -25.85 -42.45 6.59
N GLU A 58 -25.47 -42.03 5.41
CA GLU A 58 -24.28 -41.23 5.13
C GLU A 58 -24.67 -39.72 5.15
N GLY A 59 -23.90 -38.87 5.83
CA GLY A 59 -24.01 -37.42 5.73
C GLY A 59 -23.62 -36.95 4.35
N VAL A 60 -24.21 -35.90 3.86
CA VAL A 60 -23.95 -35.32 2.54
C VAL A 60 -23.41 -33.94 2.72
N ASP A 61 -22.31 -33.69 2.00
CA ASP A 61 -21.59 -32.40 1.97
C ASP A 61 -22.25 -31.45 0.97
N ASP A 62 -22.31 -30.19 1.31
CA ASP A 62 -22.81 -29.13 0.45
C ASP A 62 -21.91 -28.87 -0.76
N SER A 63 -22.54 -28.59 -1.90
CA SER A 63 -21.82 -28.19 -3.10
C SER A 63 -22.55 -27.07 -3.84
N PRO A 64 -22.03 -25.83 -3.77
CA PRO A 64 -20.77 -25.35 -3.14
C PRO A 64 -20.84 -25.33 -1.61
N PRO A 65 -19.67 -25.32 -0.92
CA PRO A 65 -19.59 -25.19 0.53
C PRO A 65 -20.45 -24.04 1.05
N THR A 66 -21.40 -24.32 1.94
CA THR A 66 -22.39 -23.32 2.41
C THR A 66 -22.51 -23.40 3.92
N SER A 67 -22.14 -22.32 4.62
CA SER A 67 -22.32 -22.22 6.07
C SER A 67 -23.80 -22.03 6.39
N ASP A 68 -24.54 -23.13 6.57
CA ASP A 68 -25.99 -23.11 6.86
C ASP A 68 -26.35 -23.72 8.23
N GLY A 69 -25.35 -24.22 8.94
CA GLY A 69 -25.48 -24.86 10.23
C GLY A 69 -26.02 -26.28 10.16
N SER A 70 -25.93 -27.01 11.27
CA SER A 70 -26.38 -28.40 11.33
C SER A 70 -27.87 -28.53 11.02
N ILE A 71 -28.23 -29.38 10.05
CA ILE A 71 -29.58 -29.53 9.55
C ILE A 71 -30.20 -30.84 10.03
N ASP A 72 -31.42 -30.74 10.56
CA ASP A 72 -32.23 -31.90 10.96
C ASP A 72 -33.01 -32.46 9.78
N PHE A 73 -33.00 -33.77 9.67
CA PHE A 73 -33.77 -34.49 8.66
C PHE A 73 -34.36 -35.79 9.24
N ILE A 74 -35.28 -36.41 8.53
CA ILE A 74 -35.98 -37.60 8.97
C ILE A 74 -35.78 -38.74 7.95
N ILE A 75 -35.46 -39.93 8.43
CA ILE A 75 -35.61 -41.15 7.65
C ILE A 75 -37.03 -41.67 7.81
N ILE A 76 -37.78 -41.56 6.74
CA ILE A 76 -39.18 -41.92 6.65
C ILE A 76 -39.28 -43.43 6.41
N THR A 77 -40.05 -44.10 7.28
CA THR A 77 -40.43 -45.48 7.11
C THR A 77 -41.68 -45.57 6.23
N GLY A 78 -41.55 -46.21 5.08
CA GLY A 78 -42.64 -46.39 4.13
C GLY A 78 -43.54 -47.57 4.48
N ASN A 79 -44.53 -47.79 3.62
CA ASN A 79 -45.46 -48.91 3.79
C ASN A 79 -44.73 -50.25 3.75
N VAL A 80 -45.19 -51.15 4.57
CA VAL A 80 -44.70 -52.54 4.60
C VAL A 80 -45.29 -53.33 3.45
N THR A 81 -44.44 -54.20 2.88
CA THR A 81 -44.85 -55.16 1.84
C THR A 81 -44.56 -56.56 2.32
N SER A 82 -45.56 -57.40 2.36
CA SER A 82 -45.46 -58.82 2.79
C SER A 82 -46.55 -59.67 2.19
N SER A 83 -46.30 -61.01 2.04
CA SER A 83 -47.35 -61.96 1.82
C SER A 83 -48.07 -62.39 3.11
N ASP A 84 -47.54 -62.05 4.27
CA ASP A 84 -48.22 -62.18 5.55
C ASP A 84 -49.26 -61.06 5.75
N PRO A 85 -50.58 -61.35 5.74
CA PRO A 85 -51.63 -60.33 5.84
C PRO A 85 -51.63 -59.55 7.13
N ASN A 86 -50.94 -60.02 8.16
CA ASN A 86 -50.83 -59.22 9.45
C ASN A 86 -49.79 -58.11 9.30
N PHE A 87 -48.82 -58.24 8.39
CA PHE A 87 -47.79 -57.23 8.14
C PHE A 87 -48.11 -56.38 6.92
N ASP A 88 -48.78 -56.94 5.89
CA ASP A 88 -49.13 -56.18 4.68
C ASP A 88 -50.15 -55.03 4.94
N LEU A 89 -50.83 -55.11 6.10
CA LEU A 89 -51.76 -54.05 6.57
C LEU A 89 -51.06 -52.88 7.32
N LEU A 90 -49.78 -52.99 7.59
CA LEU A 90 -49.03 -51.96 8.28
C LEU A 90 -48.72 -50.79 7.34
N ASP A 91 -49.31 -49.64 7.66
CA ASP A 91 -49.06 -48.39 6.98
C ASP A 91 -47.76 -47.75 7.57
N GLY A 92 -46.90 -47.16 6.73
CA GLY A 92 -45.70 -46.48 7.15
C GLY A 92 -45.96 -45.42 8.23
N SER A 93 -47.12 -44.76 8.19
CA SER A 93 -47.52 -43.79 9.21
C SER A 93 -47.67 -44.32 10.63
N SER A 94 -47.80 -45.68 10.78
CA SER A 94 -47.84 -46.38 12.05
C SER A 94 -46.50 -46.84 12.61
N ILE A 95 -45.42 -46.65 11.82
CA ILE A 95 -44.05 -46.99 12.17
C ILE A 95 -43.30 -45.71 12.49
N PRO A 96 -42.61 -45.60 13.62
CA PRO A 96 -41.83 -44.39 13.92
C PRO A 96 -40.75 -44.12 12.91
N ASP A 97 -40.66 -42.86 12.46
CA ASP A 97 -39.55 -42.36 11.67
C ASP A 97 -38.29 -42.08 12.52
N ALA A 98 -37.13 -42.14 11.93
CA ALA A 98 -35.88 -41.83 12.64
C ALA A 98 -35.42 -40.37 12.36
N SER A 99 -35.35 -39.57 13.41
CA SER A 99 -34.79 -38.21 13.33
C SER A 99 -33.25 -38.28 13.37
N MET A 100 -32.61 -37.58 12.47
CA MET A 100 -31.17 -37.43 12.37
C MET A 100 -30.79 -35.97 12.17
N THR A 101 -29.53 -35.64 12.43
CA THR A 101 -28.96 -34.32 12.20
C THR A 101 -27.68 -34.50 11.40
N ASN A 102 -27.48 -33.74 10.35
CA ASN A 102 -26.24 -33.62 9.63
C ASN A 102 -25.47 -32.41 10.22
N GLN A 103 -24.21 -32.59 10.59
CA GLN A 103 -23.37 -31.54 11.13
C GLN A 103 -22.66 -30.81 9.99
N ASP A 104 -22.87 -29.49 9.95
CA ASP A 104 -22.18 -28.56 9.05
C ASP A 104 -20.67 -28.51 9.38
N ASN A 105 -19.83 -28.63 8.35
CA ASN A 105 -18.38 -28.50 8.44
C ASN A 105 -17.86 -27.20 7.78
N ASP A 106 -18.75 -26.39 7.18
CA ASP A 106 -18.45 -25.19 6.44
C ASP A 106 -18.42 -23.95 7.34
N ALA A 107 -17.24 -23.56 7.75
CA ALA A 107 -17.07 -22.37 8.59
C ALA A 107 -17.14 -21.08 7.76
N PRO A 108 -17.93 -20.08 8.18
CA PRO A 108 -17.89 -18.76 7.56
C PRO A 108 -16.53 -18.11 7.79
N GLY A 109 -16.05 -17.33 6.84
CA GLY A 109 -14.79 -16.61 6.98
C GLY A 109 -14.51 -15.69 5.81
N ILE A 110 -13.63 -14.72 6.02
CA ILE A 110 -13.19 -13.76 5.01
C ILE A 110 -11.70 -13.97 4.74
N LEU A 111 -11.35 -14.18 3.49
CA LEU A 111 -9.97 -14.25 3.03
C LEU A 111 -9.60 -12.93 2.37
N VAL A 112 -8.55 -12.28 2.88
CA VAL A 112 -7.96 -11.06 2.34
C VAL A 112 -6.60 -11.41 1.74
N THR A 113 -6.39 -11.08 0.48
CA THR A 113 -5.12 -11.32 -0.22
C THR A 113 -4.66 -10.10 -0.97
N ILE A 114 -3.34 -9.93 -1.09
CA ILE A 114 -2.74 -8.86 -1.89
C ILE A 114 -2.33 -9.44 -3.24
N LEU A 115 -2.77 -8.82 -4.32
CA LEU A 115 -2.44 -9.27 -5.67
C LEU A 115 -0.92 -9.27 -5.88
N ASN A 116 -0.39 -10.37 -6.41
CA ASN A 116 1.05 -10.59 -6.65
C ASN A 116 1.94 -10.53 -5.39
N ASN A 117 1.39 -10.53 -4.18
CA ASN A 117 2.10 -10.31 -2.92
C ASN A 117 2.89 -8.98 -2.90
N ASP A 118 2.37 -7.97 -3.55
CA ASP A 118 2.95 -6.62 -3.56
C ASP A 118 2.32 -5.79 -2.43
N PHE A 119 3.07 -5.58 -1.36
CA PHE A 119 2.64 -4.86 -0.15
C PHE A 119 3.13 -3.42 -0.13
N THR A 120 3.68 -2.93 -1.24
CA THR A 120 4.28 -1.61 -1.32
C THR A 120 3.52 -0.69 -2.26
N THR A 121 3.40 0.56 -1.86
CA THR A 121 3.09 1.70 -2.69
C THR A 121 4.24 2.69 -2.59
N SER A 122 4.26 3.72 -3.40
CA SER A 122 5.21 4.81 -3.27
C SER A 122 4.50 6.16 -3.36
N GLU A 123 5.17 7.21 -2.93
CA GLU A 123 4.67 8.59 -3.04
C GLU A 123 4.55 9.06 -4.50
N SER A 124 5.18 8.37 -5.44
CA SER A 124 4.95 8.59 -6.88
C SER A 124 3.54 8.20 -7.36
N GLY A 125 2.70 7.62 -6.47
CA GLY A 125 1.28 7.38 -6.71
C GLY A 125 0.96 6.03 -7.33
N ASP A 126 1.82 5.03 -7.19
CA ASP A 126 1.47 3.66 -7.53
C ASP A 126 0.53 3.03 -6.48
N PHE A 127 0.03 1.84 -6.76
CA PHE A 127 -1.07 1.27 -6.00
C PHE A 127 -0.95 -0.24 -5.83
N VAL A 128 -1.53 -0.73 -4.74
CA VAL A 128 -1.76 -2.15 -4.50
C VAL A 128 -3.22 -2.52 -4.71
N ILE A 129 -3.47 -3.75 -5.16
CA ILE A 129 -4.82 -4.30 -5.28
C ILE A 129 -5.02 -5.32 -4.17
N VAL A 130 -6.05 -5.10 -3.36
CA VAL A 130 -6.50 -6.03 -2.33
C VAL A 130 -7.71 -6.78 -2.83
N GLN A 131 -7.69 -8.11 -2.66
CA GLN A 131 -8.72 -9.02 -3.11
C GLN A 131 -9.40 -9.68 -1.91
N PHE A 132 -10.70 -9.89 -2.02
CA PHE A 132 -11.52 -10.52 -0.98
C PHE A 132 -12.27 -11.71 -1.53
N SER A 133 -12.40 -12.76 -0.73
CA SER A 133 -13.31 -13.88 -0.95
C SER A 133 -13.81 -14.40 0.39
N LEU A 134 -14.87 -15.21 0.36
CA LEU A 134 -15.37 -15.89 1.55
C LEU A 134 -14.86 -17.33 1.56
N LEU A 135 -14.80 -17.97 2.72
CA LEU A 135 -14.42 -19.38 2.86
C LEU A 135 -15.58 -20.32 2.56
N SER A 136 -16.80 -19.88 2.86
CA SER A 136 -18.04 -20.60 2.51
C SER A 136 -19.05 -19.64 1.88
N LYS A 137 -20.00 -20.19 1.13
CA LYS A 137 -21.06 -19.42 0.48
C LYS A 137 -22.08 -18.93 1.52
N PRO A 138 -22.49 -17.66 1.49
CA PRO A 138 -23.56 -17.18 2.35
C PRO A 138 -24.90 -17.84 2.03
N ASN A 139 -25.59 -18.31 3.09
CA ASN A 139 -26.89 -18.95 2.97
C ASN A 139 -27.99 -17.98 2.48
N GLY A 140 -29.05 -18.52 1.90
CA GLY A 140 -30.24 -17.76 1.49
C GLY A 140 -30.01 -16.73 0.38
N GLY A 141 -28.87 -16.77 -0.33
CA GLY A 141 -28.54 -15.80 -1.37
C GLY A 141 -28.09 -14.45 -0.84
N ALA A 142 -27.65 -14.38 0.40
CA ALA A 142 -27.22 -13.14 1.06
C ALA A 142 -25.89 -12.64 0.53
N ASP A 143 -25.70 -11.33 0.49
CA ASP A 143 -24.43 -10.67 0.22
C ASP A 143 -23.73 -10.35 1.55
N VAL A 144 -22.39 -10.15 1.53
CA VAL A 144 -21.60 -9.77 2.70
C VAL A 144 -20.94 -8.44 2.45
N THR A 145 -21.19 -7.44 3.32
CA THR A 145 -20.55 -6.11 3.23
C THR A 145 -19.55 -5.95 4.35
N ILE A 146 -18.31 -5.61 3.98
CA ILE A 146 -17.16 -5.48 4.88
C ILE A 146 -16.74 -4.00 4.90
N PRO A 147 -16.85 -3.30 6.03
CA PRO A 147 -16.31 -1.95 6.19
C PRO A 147 -14.78 -1.96 6.13
N LEU A 148 -14.20 -0.90 5.54
CA LEU A 148 -12.76 -0.78 5.33
C LEU A 148 -12.26 0.59 5.80
N SER A 149 -11.07 0.61 6.38
CA SER A 149 -10.39 1.83 6.77
C SER A 149 -8.87 1.63 6.75
N LEU A 150 -8.13 2.73 6.77
CA LEU A 150 -6.67 2.71 6.93
C LEU A 150 -6.30 3.13 8.35
N SER A 151 -5.28 2.50 8.93
CA SER A 151 -4.73 2.83 10.25
C SER A 151 -3.21 2.95 10.15
N GLY A 152 -2.71 4.18 10.37
CA GLY A 152 -1.31 4.55 10.25
C GLY A 152 -1.17 6.08 10.29
N PRO A 153 -0.02 6.65 9.90
CA PRO A 153 0.10 8.08 9.72
C PRO A 153 -0.90 8.59 8.69
N SER A 154 -1.40 9.79 8.89
CA SER A 154 -2.40 10.38 7.99
C SER A 154 -1.73 10.99 6.75
N GLY A 155 -2.31 10.78 5.58
CA GLY A 155 -1.80 11.38 4.36
C GLY A 155 -0.94 10.46 3.50
N GLU A 156 -0.61 9.26 4.00
CA GLU A 156 0.29 8.32 3.33
C GLU A 156 -0.36 7.53 2.21
N MET A 157 -1.60 7.12 2.41
CA MET A 157 -2.33 6.29 1.47
C MET A 157 -3.79 6.70 1.35
N ASN A 158 -4.36 6.43 0.19
CA ASN A 158 -5.77 6.62 -0.09
C ASN A 158 -6.44 5.29 -0.44
N LEU A 159 -7.58 5.05 0.19
CA LEU A 159 -8.45 3.91 -0.09
C LEU A 159 -9.55 4.36 -1.06
N ASN A 160 -9.72 3.65 -2.18
CA ASN A 160 -10.72 4.02 -3.18
C ASN A 160 -12.17 3.79 -2.73
N GLU A 161 -12.38 2.84 -1.80
CA GLU A 161 -13.70 2.49 -1.26
C GLU A 161 -13.61 2.27 0.25
N THR A 162 -14.59 2.72 1.01
CA THR A 162 -14.66 2.55 2.47
C THR A 162 -15.40 1.28 2.91
N PHE A 163 -15.87 0.50 1.99
CA PHE A 163 -16.44 -0.83 2.19
C PHE A 163 -16.35 -1.64 0.89
N ILE A 164 -16.44 -2.94 1.02
CA ILE A 164 -16.62 -3.84 -0.13
C ILE A 164 -17.85 -4.72 0.11
N THR A 165 -18.66 -4.94 -0.92
CA THR A 165 -19.78 -5.88 -0.86
C THR A 165 -19.48 -7.08 -1.75
N ILE A 166 -19.34 -8.24 -1.13
CA ILE A 166 -19.15 -9.53 -1.80
C ILE A 166 -20.54 -10.07 -2.11
N LEU A 167 -20.86 -10.13 -3.40
CA LEU A 167 -22.14 -10.66 -3.86
C LEU A 167 -22.16 -12.19 -3.71
N ASN A 168 -23.31 -12.74 -3.35
CA ASN A 168 -23.48 -14.19 -3.17
C ASN A 168 -23.05 -15.05 -4.38
N ASN A 169 -23.18 -14.53 -5.60
CA ASN A 169 -22.74 -15.23 -6.82
C ASN A 169 -21.24 -15.07 -7.14
N ASN A 170 -20.51 -14.26 -6.37
CA ASN A 170 -19.08 -14.00 -6.51
C ASN A 170 -18.31 -14.27 -5.21
N TRP A 171 -18.89 -15.01 -4.28
CA TRP A 171 -18.35 -15.22 -2.94
C TRP A 171 -16.91 -15.77 -2.94
N ASP A 172 -16.59 -16.66 -3.87
CA ASP A 172 -15.30 -17.33 -4.05
C ASP A 172 -14.42 -16.71 -5.17
N ASN A 173 -14.83 -15.57 -5.73
CA ASN A 173 -14.12 -14.94 -6.85
C ASN A 173 -13.36 -13.66 -6.40
N PRO A 174 -12.09 -13.76 -5.96
CA PRO A 174 -11.32 -12.61 -5.50
C PRO A 174 -11.11 -11.56 -6.60
N SER A 175 -11.10 -11.96 -7.89
CA SER A 175 -10.95 -11.02 -9.00
C SER A 175 -12.17 -10.13 -9.23
N ALA A 176 -13.35 -10.54 -8.76
CA ALA A 176 -14.57 -9.74 -8.81
C ALA A 176 -14.70 -8.81 -7.58
N ASN A 177 -13.98 -9.13 -6.50
CA ASN A 177 -14.08 -8.45 -5.21
C ASN A 177 -12.74 -7.78 -4.88
N GLN A 178 -12.50 -6.60 -5.44
CA GLN A 178 -11.22 -5.90 -5.35
C GLN A 178 -11.41 -4.46 -4.89
N ILE A 179 -10.43 -3.97 -4.15
CA ILE A 179 -10.23 -2.55 -3.86
C ILE A 179 -8.81 -2.16 -4.25
N THR A 180 -8.59 -0.84 -4.37
CA THR A 180 -7.28 -0.26 -4.66
C THR A 180 -6.87 0.66 -3.53
N ILE A 181 -5.61 0.55 -3.10
CA ILE A 181 -4.97 1.46 -2.16
C ILE A 181 -3.81 2.11 -2.88
N THR A 182 -3.81 3.44 -2.94
CA THR A 182 -2.83 4.25 -3.67
C THR A 182 -1.95 5.01 -2.68
N GLY A 183 -0.63 5.02 -2.91
CA GLY A 183 0.32 5.85 -2.19
C GLY A 183 0.09 7.34 -2.47
N LEU A 184 0.35 8.18 -1.51
CA LEU A 184 0.20 9.63 -1.59
C LEU A 184 1.54 10.31 -1.35
N ASP A 185 1.82 11.34 -2.14
CA ASP A 185 2.98 12.23 -2.07
C ASP A 185 2.76 13.33 -1.04
N ASP A 186 3.76 13.63 -0.20
CA ASP A 186 3.66 14.72 0.79
C ASP A 186 4.84 15.71 0.80
N LEU A 187 5.88 15.50 0.04
CA LEU A 187 7.10 16.31 -0.07
C LEU A 187 7.96 16.38 1.22
N PHE A 188 7.81 15.46 2.16
CA PHE A 188 8.67 15.35 3.34
C PHE A 188 9.64 14.18 3.18
N VAL A 189 10.92 14.41 3.42
CA VAL A 189 11.92 13.34 3.55
C VAL A 189 11.77 12.73 4.94
N ASP A 190 10.84 11.81 5.13
CA ASP A 190 10.52 11.29 6.45
C ASP A 190 10.55 9.74 6.53
N GLY A 191 10.95 9.11 5.42
CA GLY A 191 11.18 7.67 5.27
C GLY A 191 9.89 6.87 5.17
N ASP A 192 10.01 5.66 4.66
CA ASP A 192 8.90 4.75 4.38
C ASP A 192 7.90 4.64 5.54
N LYS A 193 6.60 4.75 5.22
CA LYS A 193 5.51 4.70 6.21
C LYS A 193 4.72 3.40 6.14
N GLN A 194 4.37 2.90 7.30
CA GLN A 194 3.57 1.70 7.44
C GLN A 194 2.11 2.03 7.74
N VAL A 195 1.20 1.45 6.96
CA VAL A 195 -0.24 1.62 7.05
C VAL A 195 -0.93 0.25 7.03
N TYR A 196 -1.81 0.00 7.98
CA TYR A 196 -2.66 -1.19 7.99
C TYR A 196 -3.96 -0.94 7.22
N LEU A 197 -4.35 -1.87 6.37
CA LEU A 197 -5.75 -1.99 5.96
C LEU A 197 -6.52 -2.66 7.10
N ILE A 198 -7.51 -2.01 7.63
CA ILE A 198 -8.38 -2.51 8.71
C ILE A 198 -9.72 -2.91 8.10
N THR A 199 -10.12 -4.14 8.34
CA THR A 199 -11.46 -4.64 8.07
C THR A 199 -12.32 -4.45 9.33
N GLY A 200 -13.52 -3.89 9.17
CA GLY A 200 -14.52 -3.79 10.25
C GLY A 200 -15.43 -5.02 10.28
N ASP A 201 -16.33 -5.08 11.26
CA ASP A 201 -17.30 -6.15 11.40
C ASP A 201 -18.17 -6.24 10.14
N PRO A 202 -18.23 -7.39 9.47
CA PRO A 202 -19.06 -7.57 8.29
C PRO A 202 -20.54 -7.55 8.64
N THR A 203 -21.37 -7.21 7.68
CA THR A 203 -22.82 -7.26 7.81
C THR A 203 -23.42 -8.10 6.69
N SER A 204 -24.39 -8.95 7.00
CA SER A 204 -25.07 -9.84 6.07
C SER A 204 -26.49 -10.13 6.50
N ALA A 205 -27.33 -10.59 5.56
CA ALA A 205 -28.62 -11.22 5.89
C ALA A 205 -28.45 -12.69 6.33
N ASP A 206 -27.30 -13.29 6.06
CA ASP A 206 -26.88 -14.58 6.58
C ASP A 206 -26.30 -14.42 7.99
N ALA A 207 -26.92 -15.05 8.99
CA ALA A 207 -26.55 -14.92 10.39
C ALA A 207 -25.14 -15.45 10.71
N PHE A 208 -24.62 -16.38 9.95
CA PHE A 208 -23.27 -16.93 10.14
C PHE A 208 -22.19 -15.93 9.70
N HIS A 209 -22.40 -15.27 8.56
CA HIS A 209 -21.49 -14.24 8.08
C HIS A 209 -21.68 -12.89 8.80
N ASP A 210 -22.90 -12.56 9.27
CA ASP A 210 -23.17 -11.37 10.10
C ASP A 210 -22.55 -11.48 11.50
N GLY A 211 -22.33 -12.72 11.96
CA GLY A 211 -21.70 -13.01 13.24
C GLY A 211 -20.18 -13.02 13.24
N LEU A 212 -19.54 -12.77 12.10
CA LEU A 212 -18.07 -12.71 12.02
C LEU A 212 -17.55 -11.46 12.74
N ASP A 213 -16.44 -11.65 13.48
CA ASP A 213 -15.73 -10.58 14.15
C ASP A 213 -14.56 -10.09 13.28
N ALA A 214 -14.41 -8.79 13.12
CA ALA A 214 -13.30 -8.16 12.41
C ALA A 214 -11.92 -8.65 12.93
N GLU A 215 -11.79 -8.97 14.22
CA GLU A 215 -10.55 -9.50 14.79
C GLU A 215 -10.13 -10.85 14.19
N SER A 216 -11.08 -11.58 13.58
CA SER A 216 -10.80 -12.86 12.87
C SER A 216 -10.30 -12.67 11.44
N VAL A 217 -10.38 -11.44 10.90
CA VAL A 217 -9.98 -11.12 9.53
C VAL A 217 -8.56 -10.56 9.51
N ALA A 218 -7.74 -10.98 8.55
CA ALA A 218 -6.38 -10.46 8.42
C ALA A 218 -6.39 -8.98 8.04
N ASN A 219 -5.58 -8.19 8.76
CA ASN A 219 -5.31 -6.78 8.49
C ASN A 219 -3.93 -6.64 7.84
N PRO A 220 -3.82 -6.59 6.51
CA PRO A 220 -2.54 -6.47 5.84
C PRO A 220 -1.80 -5.19 6.22
N LEU A 221 -0.49 -5.31 6.47
CA LEU A 221 0.42 -4.19 6.63
C LEU A 221 1.01 -3.83 5.27
N LEU A 222 0.83 -2.58 4.87
CA LEU A 222 1.35 -1.99 3.64
C LEU A 222 2.44 -0.98 3.98
N THR A 223 3.34 -0.74 3.03
CA THR A 223 4.39 0.28 3.13
C THR A 223 4.23 1.29 2.01
N ASN A 224 4.20 2.59 2.33
CA ASN A 224 4.38 3.67 1.36
C ASN A 224 5.86 4.04 1.35
N GLU A 225 6.52 3.91 0.21
CA GLU A 225 7.95 4.23 0.05
C GLU A 225 8.10 5.73 -0.18
N ASP A 226 8.95 6.37 0.65
CA ASP A 226 9.35 7.77 0.52
C ASP A 226 10.27 7.94 -0.70
N ASP A 227 9.90 8.79 -1.66
CA ASP A 227 10.70 9.09 -2.84
C ASP A 227 11.31 10.50 -2.82
N ASP A 228 11.15 11.23 -1.71
CA ASP A 228 11.65 12.58 -1.53
C ASP A 228 13.16 12.65 -1.28
N ILE A 229 13.83 13.44 -2.10
CA ILE A 229 15.27 13.67 -2.00
C ILE A 229 15.54 15.13 -1.66
N PRO A 230 16.16 15.42 -0.50
CA PRO A 230 16.44 16.78 -0.12
C PRO A 230 17.45 17.43 -1.09
N ALA A 231 17.18 18.64 -1.54
CA ALA A 231 18.04 19.37 -2.46
C ALA A 231 18.03 20.88 -2.21
N ILE A 232 19.17 21.54 -2.46
CA ILE A 232 19.26 23.00 -2.58
C ILE A 232 19.18 23.33 -4.07
N ILE A 233 18.10 23.98 -4.48
CA ILE A 233 17.86 24.40 -5.87
C ILE A 233 18.37 25.82 -6.03
N VAL A 234 19.26 26.01 -7.00
CA VAL A 234 19.91 27.30 -7.27
C VAL A 234 19.78 27.65 -8.75
N SER A 235 19.40 28.88 -9.06
CA SER A 235 19.44 29.40 -10.44
C SER A 235 20.89 29.67 -10.88
N SER A 236 21.16 29.56 -12.18
CA SER A 236 22.45 29.94 -12.73
C SER A 236 22.66 31.47 -12.63
N PRO A 237 23.83 31.94 -12.20
CA PRO A 237 24.18 33.36 -12.27
C PRO A 237 24.52 33.80 -13.71
N GLU A 238 24.40 35.09 -13.97
CA GLU A 238 25.05 35.75 -15.09
C GLU A 238 26.47 36.16 -14.70
N THR A 239 27.31 36.51 -15.64
CA THR A 239 28.62 37.09 -15.39
C THR A 239 28.48 38.47 -14.70
N VAL A 240 29.43 38.80 -13.88
CA VAL A 240 29.61 40.16 -13.33
C VAL A 240 30.88 40.77 -13.87
N SER A 241 31.15 42.01 -13.61
CA SER A 241 32.42 42.67 -14.02
C SER A 241 32.92 43.56 -12.89
N GLU A 242 34.20 43.85 -12.96
CA GLU A 242 34.88 44.71 -12.00
C GLU A 242 34.38 46.15 -11.99
N ASN A 243 33.67 46.56 -13.02
CA ASN A 243 32.88 47.81 -13.01
C ASN A 243 31.74 47.81 -12.01
N GLY A 244 31.63 46.80 -11.13
CA GLY A 244 30.61 46.70 -10.09
C GLY A 244 29.24 46.24 -10.62
N THR A 245 29.19 45.55 -11.73
CA THR A 245 27.93 44.98 -12.22
C THR A 245 27.43 43.87 -11.27
N THR A 246 26.12 43.66 -11.29
CA THR A 246 25.48 42.69 -10.37
C THR A 246 24.74 41.59 -11.08
N SER A 247 24.78 40.39 -10.51
CA SER A 247 23.94 39.24 -10.89
C SER A 247 23.13 38.79 -9.68
N ILE A 248 22.01 38.07 -9.93
CA ILE A 248 21.14 37.56 -8.87
C ILE A 248 20.99 36.05 -9.04
N ILE A 249 21.26 35.31 -7.97
CA ILE A 249 20.87 33.91 -7.89
C ILE A 249 19.68 33.75 -6.93
N ASN A 250 18.79 32.85 -7.31
CA ASN A 250 17.64 32.45 -6.50
C ASN A 250 17.95 31.09 -5.87
N VAL A 251 17.71 30.96 -4.56
CA VAL A 251 17.96 29.75 -3.79
C VAL A 251 16.68 29.34 -3.08
N ARG A 252 16.29 28.07 -3.22
CA ARG A 252 15.18 27.45 -2.48
C ARG A 252 15.50 25.99 -2.15
N LEU A 253 14.71 25.39 -1.29
CA LEU A 253 14.81 23.96 -0.99
C LEU A 253 13.94 23.13 -1.95
N GLY A 254 14.26 21.85 -2.13
CA GLY A 254 13.54 20.92 -2.98
C GLY A 254 12.39 20.20 -2.27
N THR A 255 12.51 20.01 -0.95
CA THR A 255 11.52 19.27 -0.13
C THR A 255 11.09 20.09 1.07
N ASN A 256 9.96 19.75 1.66
CA ASN A 256 9.43 20.37 2.87
C ASN A 256 10.31 20.03 4.08
N ILE A 257 10.21 20.84 5.14
CA ILE A 257 11.06 20.73 6.34
C ILE A 257 10.24 20.87 7.62
N LEU A 258 10.59 20.10 8.64
CA LEU A 258 9.96 20.16 9.96
C LEU A 258 10.58 21.24 10.87
N SER A 259 11.85 21.53 10.68
CA SER A 259 12.59 22.58 11.37
C SER A 259 13.35 23.46 10.39
N ASN A 260 13.92 24.56 10.86
CA ASN A 260 14.63 25.48 9.97
C ASN A 260 15.85 24.82 9.31
N VAL A 261 16.15 25.23 8.06
CA VAL A 261 17.42 24.97 7.38
C VAL A 261 18.19 26.27 7.24
N LEU A 262 19.42 26.28 7.70
CA LEU A 262 20.33 27.41 7.64
C LEU A 262 21.42 27.09 6.61
N ILE A 263 21.64 28.02 5.66
CA ILE A 263 22.67 27.90 4.63
C ILE A 263 23.65 29.04 4.81
N ASP A 264 24.90 28.72 5.16
CA ASP A 264 26.00 29.66 5.22
C ASP A 264 26.55 29.90 3.82
N ILE A 265 26.82 31.16 3.49
CA ILE A 265 27.34 31.61 2.21
C ILE A 265 28.77 32.09 2.42
N SER A 266 29.70 31.56 1.63
CA SER A 266 31.09 32.03 1.60
C SER A 266 31.61 32.04 0.17
N LEU A 267 32.66 32.81 -0.07
CA LEU A 267 33.28 32.98 -1.37
C LEU A 267 34.64 32.29 -1.43
N SER A 268 35.05 31.81 -2.57
CA SER A 268 36.41 31.32 -2.81
C SER A 268 37.40 32.45 -2.85
N ASP A 269 36.97 33.59 -3.41
CA ASP A 269 37.73 34.82 -3.52
C ASP A 269 36.85 36.04 -3.22
N ILE A 270 37.24 36.82 -2.23
CA ILE A 270 36.54 38.02 -1.80
C ILE A 270 37.08 39.29 -2.50
N THR A 271 38.19 39.20 -3.21
CA THR A 271 38.72 40.28 -4.05
C THR A 271 37.95 40.39 -5.34
N GLU A 272 37.46 39.24 -5.85
CA GLU A 272 36.69 39.11 -7.09
C GLU A 272 35.20 39.32 -6.94
N LEU A 273 34.62 38.81 -5.87
CA LEU A 273 33.18 38.80 -5.67
C LEU A 273 32.75 39.35 -4.33
N GLY A 274 31.65 40.11 -4.34
CA GLY A 274 30.89 40.51 -3.16
C GLY A 274 29.50 39.87 -3.17
N VAL A 275 28.95 39.56 -1.99
CA VAL A 275 27.56 39.10 -1.83
C VAL A 275 26.84 39.93 -0.77
N ASN A 276 25.54 40.17 -0.98
CA ASN A 276 24.72 40.96 -0.06
C ASN A 276 24.25 40.19 1.17
N LYS A 277 24.47 38.87 1.22
CA LYS A 277 24.07 37.98 2.32
C LYS A 277 25.14 36.95 2.61
N THR A 278 25.36 36.66 3.88
CA THR A 278 26.26 35.57 4.33
C THR A 278 25.51 34.35 4.88
N LYS A 279 24.18 34.41 4.98
CA LYS A 279 23.33 33.33 5.47
C LYS A 279 21.93 33.43 4.88
N LEU A 280 21.33 32.28 4.55
CA LEU A 280 19.91 32.12 4.27
C LEU A 280 19.27 31.28 5.38
N THR A 281 17.98 31.54 5.66
CA THR A 281 17.19 30.76 6.61
C THR A 281 15.87 30.37 5.96
N PHE A 282 15.64 29.08 5.85
CA PHE A 282 14.40 28.51 5.38
C PHE A 282 13.62 27.93 6.55
N SER A 283 12.30 28.05 6.51
CA SER A 283 11.34 27.50 7.46
C SER A 283 10.27 26.72 6.71
N SER A 284 9.42 25.97 7.41
CA SER A 284 8.27 25.26 6.83
C SER A 284 7.30 26.16 6.03
N PHE A 285 7.36 27.49 6.20
CA PHE A 285 6.51 28.45 5.48
C PHE A 285 7.14 29.01 4.21
N ASN A 286 8.46 28.85 4.02
CA ASN A 286 9.17 29.49 2.91
C ASN A 286 10.25 28.61 2.26
N TRP A 287 10.26 27.31 2.54
CA TRP A 287 11.27 26.39 2.01
C TRP A 287 11.31 26.36 0.46
N ASN A 288 10.15 26.48 -0.20
CA ASN A 288 9.99 26.49 -1.65
C ASN A 288 9.91 27.89 -2.26
N ILE A 289 10.14 28.95 -1.46
CA ILE A 289 10.13 30.34 -1.92
C ILE A 289 11.57 30.80 -2.18
N ASP A 290 11.82 31.31 -3.39
CA ASP A 290 13.13 31.79 -3.78
C ASP A 290 13.63 32.91 -2.86
N GLN A 291 14.79 32.70 -2.24
CA GLN A 291 15.54 33.73 -1.55
C GLN A 291 16.70 34.21 -2.43
N GLN A 292 16.78 35.50 -2.66
CA GLN A 292 17.74 36.11 -3.56
C GLN A 292 19.07 36.43 -2.86
N ILE A 293 20.17 36.11 -3.56
CA ILE A 293 21.53 36.59 -3.26
C ILE A 293 21.94 37.46 -4.43
N THR A 294 22.28 38.73 -4.13
CA THR A 294 22.88 39.63 -5.11
C THR A 294 24.40 39.45 -5.05
N ILE A 295 25.00 39.22 -6.19
CA ILE A 295 26.43 39.06 -6.42
C ILE A 295 26.92 40.33 -7.09
N THR A 296 28.07 40.87 -6.69
CA THR A 296 28.66 42.09 -7.26
C THR A 296 30.10 41.74 -7.64
N GLY A 297 30.51 42.06 -8.84
CA GLY A 297 31.93 42.03 -9.24
C GLY A 297 32.73 43.09 -8.42
N GLN A 298 33.91 42.71 -7.98
CA GLN A 298 34.82 43.59 -7.25
C GLN A 298 35.95 43.99 -8.16
N ASP A 299 36.35 45.25 -8.11
CA ASP A 299 37.40 45.87 -8.81
C ASP A 299 38.71 45.77 -7.99
N ASP A 300 39.80 45.26 -8.56
CA ASP A 300 41.10 45.16 -7.88
C ASP A 300 42.26 45.86 -8.59
N PHE A 301 42.00 46.44 -9.74
CA PHE A 301 42.98 47.18 -10.55
C PHE A 301 44.18 46.35 -11.08
N ILE A 302 44.02 45.06 -11.26
CA ILE A 302 45.04 44.14 -11.76
C ILE A 302 44.58 43.51 -13.06
N LEU A 303 45.35 43.69 -14.12
CA LEU A 303 45.10 43.01 -15.41
C LEU A 303 45.42 41.53 -15.26
N ASP A 304 44.50 40.72 -14.76
CA ASP A 304 44.67 39.27 -14.56
C ASP A 304 43.72 38.43 -15.42
N GLY A 305 42.85 39.13 -16.17
CA GLY A 305 41.87 38.53 -17.08
C GLY A 305 40.65 38.02 -16.34
N ASP A 306 39.62 37.60 -17.08
CA ASP A 306 38.35 37.13 -16.52
C ASP A 306 38.54 36.00 -15.50
N ILE A 307 38.23 36.28 -14.22
CA ILE A 307 38.42 35.34 -13.10
C ILE A 307 37.12 34.58 -12.76
N SER A 308 37.23 33.25 -12.68
CA SER A 308 36.12 32.40 -12.24
C SER A 308 36.19 32.11 -10.76
N SER A 309 35.28 32.68 -9.99
CA SER A 309 35.15 32.50 -8.54
C SER A 309 33.93 31.65 -8.16
N ILE A 310 33.95 31.09 -6.94
CA ILE A 310 32.94 30.16 -6.46
C ILE A 310 32.21 30.75 -5.25
N ILE A 311 30.88 30.73 -5.30
CA ILE A 311 30.04 30.94 -4.14
C ILE A 311 29.72 29.57 -3.55
N TYR A 312 30.08 29.37 -2.29
CA TYR A 312 29.81 28.14 -1.54
C TYR A 312 28.52 28.29 -0.74
N LEU A 313 27.57 27.38 -0.93
CA LEU A 313 26.37 27.26 -0.13
C LEU A 313 26.50 26.01 0.75
N ASN A 314 26.73 26.20 2.05
CA ASN A 314 26.92 25.13 3.02
C ASN A 314 25.74 25.09 3.99
N VAL A 315 25.13 23.90 4.18
CA VAL A 315 24.15 23.71 5.25
C VAL A 315 24.87 23.74 6.61
N ASP A 316 24.38 24.56 7.54
CA ASP A 316 24.76 24.50 8.96
C ASP A 316 24.13 23.25 9.59
N ALA A 317 24.79 22.11 9.46
CA ALA A 317 24.25 20.80 9.82
C ALA A 317 23.84 20.69 11.30
N LEU A 318 24.47 21.43 12.21
CA LEU A 318 24.16 21.36 13.64
C LEU A 318 22.85 22.06 14.00
N ASN A 319 22.44 23.05 13.20
CA ASN A 319 21.30 23.91 13.48
C ASN A 319 20.20 23.81 12.41
N SER A 320 20.32 22.84 11.51
CA SER A 320 19.38 22.63 10.41
C SER A 320 18.54 21.36 10.59
N ASP A 321 17.44 21.29 9.86
CA ASP A 321 16.58 20.13 9.74
C ASP A 321 17.38 18.86 9.44
N SER A 322 17.00 17.73 10.06
CA SER A 322 17.73 16.48 9.97
C SER A 322 17.85 15.95 8.54
N SER A 323 16.85 16.17 7.71
CA SER A 323 16.84 15.74 6.31
C SER A 323 17.90 16.46 5.46
N TYR A 324 18.30 17.69 5.84
CA TYR A 324 19.28 18.49 5.14
C TYR A 324 20.71 18.42 5.70
N GLN A 325 20.94 17.79 6.87
CA GLN A 325 22.26 17.78 7.54
C GLN A 325 23.37 17.11 6.74
N SER A 326 23.02 16.16 5.87
CA SER A 326 23.97 15.42 5.04
C SER A 326 24.14 15.96 3.62
N ILE A 327 23.46 17.07 3.28
CA ILE A 327 23.56 17.68 1.95
C ILE A 327 24.97 18.15 1.68
N ALA A 328 25.51 17.74 0.53
CA ALA A 328 26.80 18.21 0.08
C ALA A 328 26.76 19.71 -0.24
N ARG A 329 27.88 20.38 0.00
CA ARG A 329 28.06 21.79 -0.37
C ARG A 329 27.72 22.03 -1.84
N VAL A 330 26.86 23.03 -2.12
CA VAL A 330 26.59 23.47 -3.49
C VAL A 330 27.59 24.54 -3.88
N ASN A 331 28.18 24.41 -5.06
CA ASN A 331 29.15 25.34 -5.64
C ASN A 331 28.48 26.07 -6.80
N VAL A 332 28.48 27.40 -6.75
CA VAL A 332 27.96 28.27 -7.81
C VAL A 332 29.12 29.03 -8.41
N PHE A 333 29.42 28.78 -9.68
CA PHE A 333 30.53 29.43 -10.40
C PHE A 333 30.05 30.75 -11.00
N VAL A 334 30.82 31.80 -10.80
CA VAL A 334 30.58 33.16 -11.32
C VAL A 334 31.86 33.66 -11.96
N ILE A 335 31.75 34.24 -13.14
CA ILE A 335 32.88 34.90 -13.81
C ILE A 335 32.79 36.39 -13.50
N ASN A 336 33.88 36.97 -12.98
CA ASN A 336 34.12 38.40 -12.92
C ASN A 336 34.92 38.80 -14.18
N LEU A 337 34.38 39.68 -14.97
CA LEU A 337 35.04 40.16 -16.17
C LEU A 337 36.01 41.28 -15.78
N ASP A 338 37.25 41.09 -16.15
CA ASP A 338 38.33 42.06 -16.06
C ASP A 338 37.95 43.32 -16.86
N ASN A 339 38.20 44.47 -16.32
CA ASN A 339 37.89 45.74 -16.96
C ASN A 339 39.16 46.59 -17.23
N GLU A 340 40.31 46.12 -16.86
CA GLU A 340 41.59 46.70 -17.14
C GLU A 340 41.97 46.52 -18.60
N GLU A 341 42.47 47.59 -19.21
CA GLU A 341 42.89 47.55 -20.62
C GLU A 341 44.40 47.77 -20.72
N ASP A 342 45.12 46.79 -21.23
CA ASP A 342 46.50 46.94 -21.72
C ASP A 342 46.47 47.05 -23.23
N SER A 343 46.42 48.29 -23.72
CA SER A 343 46.20 48.56 -25.18
C SER A 343 47.37 48.23 -26.05
N ASP A 344 48.60 48.12 -25.52
CA ASP A 344 49.80 47.81 -26.28
C ASP A 344 50.49 46.48 -25.91
N ASN A 345 49.92 45.76 -24.94
CA ASN A 345 50.35 44.45 -24.48
C ASN A 345 51.74 44.42 -23.85
N ASP A 346 52.07 45.45 -23.07
CA ASP A 346 53.35 45.53 -22.36
C ASP A 346 53.25 45.11 -20.87
N LEU A 347 52.06 44.72 -20.39
CA LEU A 347 51.74 44.30 -19.03
C LEU A 347 51.78 45.44 -18.01
N ILE A 348 51.61 46.67 -18.44
CA ILE A 348 51.44 47.87 -17.59
C ILE A 348 50.12 48.50 -17.97
N GLU A 349 49.37 48.90 -16.99
CA GLU A 349 47.99 49.31 -17.19
C GLU A 349 47.75 50.79 -16.94
N GLY A 350 46.73 51.33 -17.60
CA GLY A 350 46.04 52.56 -17.32
C GLY A 350 46.91 53.73 -16.88
N ASP A 351 46.74 54.21 -15.65
CA ASP A 351 47.47 55.39 -15.09
C ASP A 351 48.94 55.09 -14.76
N ASP A 352 49.35 53.82 -14.65
CA ASP A 352 50.73 53.38 -14.42
C ASP A 352 51.52 53.23 -15.72
N ASP A 353 50.82 53.17 -16.87
CA ASP A 353 51.44 53.15 -18.19
C ASP A 353 51.65 54.58 -18.72
N ASN A 354 52.92 55.00 -18.77
CA ASN A 354 53.29 56.29 -19.30
C ASN A 354 53.24 56.37 -20.83
N CYS A 355 52.98 55.23 -21.51
CA CYS A 355 52.85 55.12 -22.96
C CYS A 355 51.69 54.22 -23.42
N PRO A 356 50.43 54.44 -23.10
CA PRO A 356 49.29 53.49 -23.25
C PRO A 356 49.01 52.92 -24.65
N ASN A 357 49.83 53.19 -25.66
CA ASN A 357 49.71 52.72 -27.02
C ASN A 357 51.05 52.30 -27.62
N ILE A 358 52.11 52.21 -26.83
CA ILE A 358 53.44 51.88 -27.30
C ILE A 358 54.15 51.00 -26.28
N PHE A 359 54.32 49.70 -26.62
CA PHE A 359 54.98 48.71 -25.79
C PHE A 359 56.29 49.20 -25.17
N ASN A 360 56.30 49.43 -23.84
CA ASN A 360 57.49 49.94 -23.12
C ASN A 360 57.53 49.44 -21.64
N THR A 361 57.67 48.12 -21.46
CA THR A 361 57.71 47.44 -20.14
C THR A 361 58.68 48.04 -19.12
N ASP A 362 59.60 48.91 -19.54
CA ASP A 362 60.56 49.58 -18.66
C ASP A 362 60.11 50.99 -18.18
N GLN A 363 58.94 51.46 -18.64
CA GLN A 363 58.25 52.68 -18.27
C GLN A 363 59.23 53.90 -18.16
N LYS A 364 60.18 53.99 -19.11
CA LYS A 364 61.18 55.04 -19.13
C LYS A 364 60.55 56.42 -19.32
N ASP A 365 60.87 57.28 -18.42
CA ASP A 365 60.54 58.70 -18.41
C ASP A 365 61.77 59.44 -17.91
N LEU A 366 62.61 59.89 -18.83
CA LEU A 366 63.90 60.47 -18.55
C LEU A 366 63.82 61.90 -18.11
N ASP A 367 62.79 62.64 -18.51
CA ASP A 367 62.54 64.03 -18.14
C ASP A 367 61.49 64.20 -17.04
N GLN A 368 60.87 63.12 -16.58
CA GLN A 368 59.91 63.04 -15.47
C GLN A 368 58.63 63.87 -15.71
N ASP A 369 58.13 63.91 -16.92
CA ASP A 369 56.91 64.63 -17.28
C ASP A 369 55.67 63.78 -17.25
N GLY A 370 55.81 62.46 -16.99
CA GLY A 370 54.75 61.48 -16.93
C GLY A 370 54.33 60.90 -18.29
N ILE A 371 55.11 61.14 -19.34
CA ILE A 371 54.96 60.64 -20.69
C ILE A 371 56.21 59.87 -21.08
N CYS A 372 56.03 58.71 -21.77
CA CYS A 372 57.19 57.91 -22.17
C CYS A 372 58.13 58.63 -23.12
N ASP A 373 59.42 58.42 -22.90
CA ASP A 373 60.49 58.79 -23.84
C ASP A 373 60.73 57.68 -24.85
N LEU A 374 60.43 57.90 -26.13
CA LEU A 374 60.62 56.97 -27.27
C LEU A 374 62.03 57.03 -27.83
#